data_df5eabe4d8c7aa1afe8c370d3514cab3
#
_entry.id   df5eabe4d8c7aa1afe8c370d3514cab3
#
_cell.length_a   1.000
_cell.length_b   1.000
_cell.length_c   1.000
_cell.angle_alpha   90.00
_cell.angle_beta   90.00
_cell.angle_gamma   90.00
#
_symmetry.space_group_name_H-M   'P 1'
#
loop_
_entity.id
_entity.type
_entity.pdbx_description
1 polymer ?
#
loop_
_entity_poly.entity_id
_entity_poly.type
_entity_poly.pdbx_seq_one_letter_code
_entity_poly.pdbx_strand_id
1 'polypeptide(L)'
;MDKLKQIESFVAVAAKGSLTAAAAAEGIAPAVVGRRIDALEERLGVKLLLRTTRRITLTHEGSAFLEDCQRLLADLINAEASVSAGGVKASGYLRITAPAGFGRRHVAPLVPGFVAQHLDVNVSLNLSDRLVDIVNEGFDCAVRVGDLPDSSLVSVRLADNRRLCVATPQYLARAGTPKHPNDLARHDCLTLSTDASQTRGWAFTADGELTHLRLNGRLDCNDGQVLHDWCVAGLGIAWRSTWEVERQVAAGTLVSVLDEFAAPPNGIYALFPQRKHLPLRVRLWVDHLKQTYGDATYWQRAE
;
A
#
# COMPACT_ATOMS: atom_id res chain seq x y z
N MET A 1 -18.17 -32.74 -10.87
CA MET A 1 -18.37 -32.01 -9.58
C MET A 1 -18.13 -30.53 -9.85
N ASP A 2 -18.97 -29.65 -9.29
CA ASP A 2 -18.87 -28.19 -9.52
C ASP A 2 -17.54 -27.62 -9.02
N LYS A 3 -16.78 -26.99 -9.92
CA LYS A 3 -15.46 -26.42 -9.62
C LYS A 3 -15.53 -25.30 -8.59
N LEU A 4 -16.59 -24.49 -8.65
CA LEU A 4 -16.77 -23.37 -7.73
C LEU A 4 -17.03 -23.90 -6.31
N LYS A 5 -17.88 -24.91 -6.15
CA LYS A 5 -18.14 -25.55 -4.88
C LYS A 5 -16.91 -26.25 -4.27
N GLN A 6 -15.97 -26.74 -5.10
CA GLN A 6 -14.69 -27.25 -4.63
C GLN A 6 -13.83 -26.13 -4.01
N ILE A 7 -13.76 -24.98 -4.71
CA ILE A 7 -13.01 -23.79 -4.25
C ILE A 7 -13.63 -23.22 -2.97
N GLU A 8 -14.96 -23.04 -2.93
CA GLU A 8 -15.67 -22.57 -1.72
C GLU A 8 -15.38 -23.45 -0.51
N SER A 9 -15.50 -24.78 -0.65
CA SER A 9 -15.21 -25.73 0.42
C SER A 9 -13.73 -25.67 0.86
N PHE A 10 -12.79 -25.49 -0.07
CA PHE A 10 -11.37 -25.34 0.25
C PHE A 10 -11.12 -24.08 1.09
N VAL A 11 -11.66 -22.93 0.68
CA VAL A 11 -11.54 -21.66 1.40
C VAL A 11 -12.18 -21.76 2.79
N ALA A 12 -13.36 -22.40 2.90
CA ALA A 12 -14.03 -22.61 4.18
C ALA A 12 -13.19 -23.49 5.13
N VAL A 13 -12.59 -24.58 4.63
CA VAL A 13 -11.72 -25.46 5.44
C VAL A 13 -10.45 -24.74 5.87
N ALA A 14 -9.82 -23.96 4.99
CA ALA A 14 -8.64 -23.17 5.32
C ALA A 14 -8.93 -22.14 6.44
N ALA A 15 -10.08 -21.47 6.36
CA ALA A 15 -10.50 -20.47 7.34
C ALA A 15 -10.91 -21.10 8.71
N LYS A 16 -11.57 -22.26 8.69
CA LYS A 16 -12.08 -22.92 9.91
C LYS A 16 -11.10 -23.91 10.54
N GLY A 17 -10.06 -24.32 9.83
CA GLY A 17 -9.10 -25.33 10.28
C GLY A 17 -9.70 -26.75 10.48
N SER A 18 -10.95 -26.97 10.01
CA SER A 18 -11.68 -28.23 10.25
C SER A 18 -12.71 -28.51 9.15
N LEU A 19 -12.73 -29.75 8.64
CA LEU A 19 -13.75 -30.21 7.69
C LEU A 19 -15.15 -30.16 8.29
N THR A 20 -15.30 -30.54 9.56
CA THR A 20 -16.60 -30.54 10.24
C THR A 20 -17.12 -29.11 10.44
N ALA A 21 -16.26 -28.17 10.83
CA ALA A 21 -16.66 -26.78 11.00
C ALA A 21 -16.99 -26.10 9.66
N ALA A 22 -16.26 -26.41 8.58
CA ALA A 22 -16.57 -25.95 7.24
C ALA A 22 -17.90 -26.54 6.74
N ALA A 23 -18.13 -27.83 6.92
CA ALA A 23 -19.35 -28.50 6.56
C ALA A 23 -20.59 -27.93 7.28
N ALA A 24 -20.47 -27.65 8.57
CA ALA A 24 -21.53 -27.00 9.35
C ALA A 24 -21.86 -25.59 8.81
N ALA A 25 -20.84 -24.81 8.42
CA ALA A 25 -21.04 -23.48 7.82
C ALA A 25 -21.70 -23.54 6.42
N GLU A 26 -21.43 -24.59 5.64
CA GLU A 26 -22.05 -24.80 4.32
C GLU A 26 -23.39 -25.55 4.38
N GLY A 27 -23.82 -26.03 5.56
CA GLY A 27 -25.06 -26.81 5.71
C GLY A 27 -25.01 -28.19 5.04
N ILE A 28 -23.84 -28.83 4.93
CA ILE A 28 -23.61 -30.11 4.26
C ILE A 28 -22.88 -31.11 5.17
N ALA A 29 -22.85 -32.39 4.75
CA ALA A 29 -22.11 -33.40 5.52
C ALA A 29 -20.58 -33.25 5.36
N PRO A 30 -19.78 -33.50 6.42
CA PRO A 30 -18.32 -33.43 6.35
C PRO A 30 -17.67 -34.29 5.25
N ALA A 31 -18.26 -35.46 4.96
CA ALA A 31 -17.82 -36.33 3.88
C ALA A 31 -17.95 -35.69 2.48
N VAL A 32 -18.90 -34.76 2.29
CA VAL A 32 -19.07 -34.03 1.03
C VAL A 32 -17.95 -33.01 0.86
N VAL A 33 -17.64 -32.27 1.93
CA VAL A 33 -16.50 -31.33 1.95
C VAL A 33 -15.19 -32.07 1.63
N GLY A 34 -14.95 -33.21 2.31
CA GLY A 34 -13.78 -34.06 2.07
C GLY A 34 -13.65 -34.45 0.61
N ARG A 35 -14.71 -35.00 0.01
CA ARG A 35 -14.72 -35.39 -1.43
C ARG A 35 -14.49 -34.21 -2.37
N ARG A 36 -15.00 -33.02 -2.05
CA ARG A 36 -14.77 -31.81 -2.86
C ARG A 36 -13.31 -31.40 -2.85
N ILE A 37 -12.65 -31.46 -1.67
CA ILE A 37 -11.23 -31.16 -1.52
C ILE A 37 -10.39 -32.22 -2.24
N ASP A 38 -10.68 -33.50 -2.05
CA ASP A 38 -9.96 -34.58 -2.72
C ASP A 38 -10.03 -34.46 -4.25
N ALA A 39 -11.20 -34.17 -4.80
CA ALA A 39 -11.38 -33.94 -6.23
C ALA A 39 -10.71 -32.64 -6.72
N LEU A 40 -10.56 -31.62 -5.86
CA LEU A 40 -9.81 -30.41 -6.16
C LEU A 40 -8.31 -30.71 -6.26
N GLU A 41 -7.75 -31.38 -5.25
CA GLU A 41 -6.35 -31.77 -5.19
C GLU A 41 -5.98 -32.74 -6.33
N GLU A 42 -6.83 -33.72 -6.65
CA GLU A 42 -6.66 -34.63 -7.78
C GLU A 42 -6.59 -33.87 -9.10
N ARG A 43 -7.52 -32.92 -9.32
CA ARG A 43 -7.57 -32.10 -10.54
C ARG A 43 -6.36 -31.19 -10.70
N LEU A 44 -5.80 -30.71 -9.61
CA LEU A 44 -4.61 -29.83 -9.61
C LEU A 44 -3.30 -30.63 -9.62
N GLY A 45 -3.35 -31.92 -9.27
CA GLY A 45 -2.18 -32.79 -9.17
C GLY A 45 -1.29 -32.49 -7.95
N VAL A 46 -1.77 -31.69 -6.99
CA VAL A 46 -1.01 -31.28 -5.80
C VAL A 46 -1.85 -31.34 -4.54
N LYS A 47 -1.23 -31.57 -3.40
CA LYS A 47 -1.88 -31.47 -2.10
C LYS A 47 -1.92 -30.01 -1.63
N LEU A 48 -3.12 -29.55 -1.25
CA LEU A 48 -3.36 -28.23 -0.72
C LEU A 48 -3.42 -28.21 0.81
N LEU A 49 -3.82 -29.36 1.40
CA LEU A 49 -3.99 -29.52 2.83
C LEU A 49 -3.16 -30.70 3.36
N LEU A 50 -2.45 -30.47 4.45
CA LEU A 50 -1.87 -31.51 5.29
C LEU A 50 -2.90 -31.85 6.38
N ARG A 51 -3.41 -33.09 6.34
CA ARG A 51 -4.44 -33.57 7.28
C ARG A 51 -3.79 -34.52 8.29
N THR A 52 -3.85 -34.15 9.54
CA THR A 52 -3.55 -35.05 10.66
C THR A 52 -4.83 -35.34 11.44
N THR A 53 -4.80 -36.31 12.33
CA THR A 53 -5.94 -36.64 13.20
C THR A 53 -6.33 -35.49 14.14
N ARG A 54 -5.45 -34.50 14.34
CA ARG A 54 -5.65 -33.39 15.29
C ARG A 54 -5.75 -32.02 14.61
N ARG A 55 -5.23 -31.86 13.39
CA ARG A 55 -5.12 -30.54 12.74
C ARG A 55 -5.09 -30.64 11.22
N ILE A 56 -5.69 -29.63 10.59
CA ILE A 56 -5.55 -29.37 9.16
C ILE A 56 -4.69 -28.11 9.00
N THR A 57 -3.66 -28.18 8.16
CA THR A 57 -2.79 -27.06 7.81
C THR A 57 -2.65 -26.97 6.29
N LEU A 58 -2.37 -25.77 5.78
CA LEU A 58 -2.09 -25.57 4.37
C LEU A 58 -0.69 -26.09 4.02
N THR A 59 -0.53 -26.60 2.80
CA THR A 59 0.76 -26.77 2.16
C THR A 59 1.28 -25.40 1.66
N HIS A 60 2.48 -25.34 1.12
CA HIS A 60 2.98 -24.14 0.45
C HIS A 60 2.09 -23.79 -0.76
N GLU A 61 1.79 -24.77 -1.60
CA GLU A 61 0.88 -24.65 -2.75
C GLU A 61 -0.54 -24.26 -2.30
N GLY A 62 -1.01 -24.85 -1.20
CA GLY A 62 -2.31 -24.53 -0.60
C GLY A 62 -2.40 -23.09 -0.14
N SER A 63 -1.34 -22.53 0.44
CA SER A 63 -1.29 -21.13 0.87
C SER A 63 -1.36 -20.16 -0.31
N ALA A 64 -0.57 -20.40 -1.35
CA ALA A 64 -0.59 -19.59 -2.57
C ALA A 64 -1.95 -19.68 -3.28
N PHE A 65 -2.49 -20.90 -3.42
CA PHE A 65 -3.78 -21.12 -4.08
C PHE A 65 -4.96 -20.54 -3.28
N LEU A 66 -4.86 -20.49 -1.94
CA LEU A 66 -5.92 -19.89 -1.09
C LEU A 66 -6.11 -18.41 -1.40
N GLU A 67 -5.03 -17.65 -1.55
CA GLU A 67 -5.11 -16.22 -1.89
C GLU A 67 -5.82 -16.00 -3.23
N ASP A 68 -5.50 -16.81 -4.24
CA ASP A 68 -6.15 -16.74 -5.55
C ASP A 68 -7.63 -17.14 -5.48
N CYS A 69 -7.96 -18.20 -4.74
CA CYS A 69 -9.34 -18.64 -4.54
C CYS A 69 -10.21 -17.57 -3.85
N GLN A 70 -9.69 -16.93 -2.81
CA GLN A 70 -10.39 -15.88 -2.10
C GLN A 70 -10.68 -14.69 -3.02
N ARG A 71 -9.71 -14.31 -3.87
CA ARG A 71 -9.89 -13.26 -4.87
C ARG A 71 -10.95 -13.61 -5.90
N LEU A 72 -10.90 -14.81 -6.48
CA LEU A 72 -11.85 -15.27 -7.47
C LEU A 72 -13.30 -15.31 -6.93
N LEU A 73 -13.50 -15.82 -5.72
CA LEU A 73 -14.82 -15.84 -5.08
C LEU A 73 -15.33 -14.41 -4.81
N ALA A 74 -14.46 -13.51 -4.35
CA ALA A 74 -14.83 -12.12 -4.15
C ALA A 74 -15.21 -11.42 -5.48
N ASP A 75 -14.47 -11.67 -6.55
CA ASP A 75 -14.76 -11.10 -7.87
C ASP A 75 -16.08 -11.63 -8.43
N LEU A 76 -16.40 -12.92 -8.21
CA LEU A 76 -17.69 -13.50 -8.58
C LEU A 76 -18.85 -12.84 -7.82
N ILE A 77 -18.76 -12.73 -6.50
CA ILE A 77 -19.76 -12.05 -5.66
C ILE A 77 -19.99 -10.60 -6.14
N ASN A 78 -18.91 -9.89 -6.47
CA ASN A 78 -19.01 -8.51 -6.98
C ASN A 78 -19.69 -8.45 -8.35
N ALA A 79 -19.38 -9.40 -9.25
CA ALA A 79 -20.01 -9.47 -10.56
C ALA A 79 -21.53 -9.73 -10.45
N GLU A 80 -21.93 -10.66 -9.58
CA GLU A 80 -23.33 -10.94 -9.29
C GLU A 80 -24.04 -9.73 -8.65
N ALA A 81 -23.39 -9.08 -7.67
CA ALA A 81 -23.92 -7.89 -7.02
C ALA A 81 -24.09 -6.71 -7.98
N SER A 82 -23.22 -6.58 -8.99
CA SER A 82 -23.30 -5.48 -9.96
C SER A 82 -24.53 -5.52 -10.87
N VAL A 83 -25.13 -6.69 -11.03
CA VAL A 83 -26.34 -6.90 -11.87
C VAL A 83 -27.61 -7.09 -11.05
N SER A 84 -27.51 -7.19 -9.73
CA SER A 84 -28.66 -7.33 -8.83
C SER A 84 -29.31 -5.97 -8.56
N ALA A 85 -30.61 -5.86 -8.76
CA ALA A 85 -31.38 -4.61 -8.58
C ALA A 85 -31.62 -4.20 -7.12
N GLY A 86 -31.11 -4.93 -6.13
CA GLY A 86 -31.26 -4.64 -4.70
C GLY A 86 -29.93 -4.10 -4.14
N GLY A 87 -29.99 -3.06 -3.32
CA GLY A 87 -28.87 -2.27 -2.78
C GLY A 87 -27.58 -3.04 -2.56
N VAL A 88 -26.62 -2.79 -3.43
CA VAL A 88 -25.33 -3.48 -3.46
C VAL A 88 -24.53 -3.11 -2.20
N LYS A 89 -24.30 -4.07 -1.29
CA LYS A 89 -23.40 -3.90 -0.18
C LYS A 89 -21.96 -4.20 -0.63
N ALA A 90 -21.03 -3.38 -0.19
CA ALA A 90 -19.61 -3.68 -0.38
C ALA A 90 -19.25 -4.94 0.42
N SER A 91 -18.58 -5.90 -0.21
CA SER A 91 -18.18 -7.16 0.41
C SER A 91 -16.87 -7.69 -0.17
N GLY A 92 -16.29 -8.69 0.50
CA GLY A 92 -15.10 -9.41 0.06
C GLY A 92 -13.78 -8.79 0.54
N TYR A 93 -12.66 -9.25 -0.03
CA TYR A 93 -11.32 -8.83 0.36
C TYR A 93 -10.88 -7.60 -0.44
N LEU A 94 -10.44 -6.56 0.28
CA LEU A 94 -9.84 -5.36 -0.27
C LEU A 94 -8.34 -5.37 0.05
N ARG A 95 -7.51 -5.62 -0.96
CA ARG A 95 -6.05 -5.66 -0.84
C ARG A 95 -5.47 -4.30 -1.21
N ILE A 96 -4.88 -3.63 -0.22
CA ILE A 96 -4.33 -2.27 -0.36
C ILE A 96 -2.82 -2.34 -0.19
N THR A 97 -2.07 -1.60 -1.01
CA THR A 97 -0.66 -1.33 -0.76
C THR A 97 -0.40 0.16 -0.63
N ALA A 98 0.57 0.54 0.20
CA ALA A 98 1.00 1.92 0.38
C ALA A 98 2.48 1.98 0.75
N PRO A 99 3.19 3.12 0.55
CA PRO A 99 4.53 3.33 1.07
C PRO A 99 4.55 3.13 2.59
N ALA A 100 5.61 2.53 3.13
CA ALA A 100 5.65 2.09 4.53
C ALA A 100 5.38 3.23 5.52
N GLY A 101 6.06 4.35 5.40
CA GLY A 101 5.89 5.49 6.28
C GLY A 101 4.52 6.16 6.13
N PHE A 102 4.11 6.49 4.90
CA PHE A 102 2.81 7.08 4.62
C PHE A 102 1.67 6.15 5.01
N GLY A 103 1.79 4.89 4.65
CA GLY A 103 0.77 3.88 4.94
C GLY A 103 0.53 3.69 6.42
N ARG A 104 1.60 3.65 7.23
CA ARG A 104 1.50 3.54 8.69
C ARG A 104 0.81 4.74 9.32
N ARG A 105 1.15 5.95 8.85
CA ARG A 105 0.69 7.20 9.46
C ARG A 105 -0.68 7.66 8.94
N HIS A 106 -0.99 7.44 7.67
CA HIS A 106 -2.14 8.04 7.01
C HIS A 106 -3.13 7.05 6.41
N VAL A 107 -2.75 5.80 6.14
CA VAL A 107 -3.66 4.78 5.58
C VAL A 107 -4.18 3.84 6.65
N ALA A 108 -3.28 3.24 7.43
CA ALA A 108 -3.64 2.26 8.46
C ALA A 108 -4.65 2.78 9.50
N PRO A 109 -4.55 4.03 10.00
CA PRO A 109 -5.54 4.56 10.96
C PRO A 109 -6.96 4.70 10.39
N LEU A 110 -7.12 4.75 9.07
CA LEU A 110 -8.43 4.90 8.43
C LEU A 110 -9.13 3.55 8.21
N VAL A 111 -8.37 2.45 8.18
CA VAL A 111 -8.91 1.10 7.92
C VAL A 111 -9.96 0.68 8.95
N PRO A 112 -9.76 0.82 10.28
CA PRO A 112 -10.77 0.41 11.25
C PRO A 112 -12.12 1.10 11.08
N GLY A 113 -12.12 2.42 10.83
CA GLY A 113 -13.34 3.19 10.59
C GLY A 113 -14.07 2.75 9.31
N PHE A 114 -13.32 2.44 8.25
CA PHE A 114 -13.88 1.94 7.01
C PHE A 114 -14.52 0.55 7.18
N VAL A 115 -13.83 -0.39 7.84
CA VAL A 115 -14.36 -1.74 8.09
C VAL A 115 -15.58 -1.72 9.01
N ALA A 116 -15.62 -0.81 10.00
CA ALA A 116 -16.79 -0.66 10.85
C ALA A 116 -18.05 -0.19 10.09
N GLN A 117 -17.89 0.57 9.00
CA GLN A 117 -18.99 1.00 8.14
C GLN A 117 -19.37 -0.05 7.08
N HIS A 118 -18.48 -0.99 6.78
CA HIS A 118 -18.61 -2.00 5.73
C HIS A 118 -18.31 -3.39 6.27
N LEU A 119 -19.21 -3.93 7.09
CA LEU A 119 -19.02 -5.15 7.89
C LEU A 119 -18.67 -6.42 7.06
N ASP A 120 -19.07 -6.45 5.78
CA ASP A 120 -18.80 -7.57 4.88
C ASP A 120 -17.48 -7.40 4.09
N VAL A 121 -16.70 -6.33 4.37
CA VAL A 121 -15.39 -6.08 3.76
C VAL A 121 -14.28 -6.49 4.69
N ASN A 122 -13.35 -7.30 4.20
CA ASN A 122 -12.10 -7.62 4.86
C ASN A 122 -10.96 -6.84 4.20
N VAL A 123 -10.09 -6.20 4.97
CA VAL A 123 -8.98 -5.41 4.44
C VAL A 123 -7.66 -6.11 4.72
N SER A 124 -6.84 -6.24 3.68
CA SER A 124 -5.42 -6.62 3.76
C SER A 124 -4.57 -5.43 3.36
N LEU A 125 -3.78 -4.90 4.29
CA LEU A 125 -2.90 -3.75 4.07
C LEU A 125 -1.44 -4.20 4.01
N ASN A 126 -0.80 -3.96 2.87
CA ASN A 126 0.63 -4.20 2.65
C ASN A 126 1.38 -2.88 2.60
N LEU A 127 2.33 -2.68 3.50
CA LEU A 127 3.15 -1.47 3.58
C LEU A 127 4.57 -1.77 3.09
N SER A 128 4.97 -1.12 1.98
CA SER A 128 6.28 -1.34 1.37
C SER A 128 6.71 -0.14 0.55
N ASP A 129 8.00 0.22 0.67
CA ASP A 129 8.61 1.29 -0.13
C ASP A 129 9.17 0.78 -1.48
N ARG A 130 9.10 -0.54 -1.75
CA ARG A 130 9.42 -1.07 -3.08
C ARG A 130 8.34 -0.72 -4.10
N LEU A 131 8.73 -0.68 -5.37
CA LEU A 131 7.77 -0.63 -6.46
C LEU A 131 7.02 -1.97 -6.54
N VAL A 132 5.71 -1.90 -6.30
CA VAL A 132 4.82 -3.06 -6.32
C VAL A 132 4.08 -3.07 -7.66
N ASP A 133 4.07 -4.21 -8.35
CA ASP A 133 3.20 -4.42 -9.50
C ASP A 133 1.78 -4.73 -9.00
N ILE A 134 0.92 -3.71 -9.05
CA ILE A 134 -0.44 -3.75 -8.51
C ILE A 134 -1.26 -4.88 -9.15
N VAL A 135 -1.11 -5.09 -10.47
CA VAL A 135 -1.88 -6.08 -11.23
C VAL A 135 -1.38 -7.49 -10.95
N ASN A 136 -0.08 -7.71 -11.14
CA ASN A 136 0.50 -9.05 -11.01
C ASN A 136 0.55 -9.54 -9.56
N GLU A 137 0.70 -8.63 -8.58
CA GLU A 137 0.66 -8.99 -7.16
C GLU A 137 -0.77 -9.01 -6.59
N GLY A 138 -1.78 -8.71 -7.42
CA GLY A 138 -3.19 -8.85 -7.08
C GLY A 138 -3.70 -7.84 -6.05
N PHE A 139 -3.15 -6.62 -6.03
CA PHE A 139 -3.70 -5.53 -5.22
C PHE A 139 -4.91 -4.90 -5.91
N ASP A 140 -5.92 -4.56 -5.12
CA ASP A 140 -7.12 -3.87 -5.61
C ASP A 140 -6.89 -2.35 -5.70
N CYS A 141 -6.09 -1.80 -4.79
CA CYS A 141 -5.78 -0.39 -4.72
C CYS A 141 -4.37 -0.16 -4.15
N ALA A 142 -3.65 0.81 -4.70
CA ALA A 142 -2.42 1.30 -4.13
C ALA A 142 -2.54 2.78 -3.80
N VAL A 143 -2.04 3.19 -2.64
CA VAL A 143 -1.74 4.61 -2.40
C VAL A 143 -0.30 4.87 -2.82
N ARG A 144 -0.05 5.95 -3.55
CA ARG A 144 1.29 6.36 -3.97
C ARG A 144 1.50 7.85 -3.71
N VAL A 145 2.71 8.21 -3.35
CA VAL A 145 3.12 9.59 -3.05
C VAL A 145 4.22 9.98 -4.01
N GLY A 146 4.03 11.09 -4.71
CA GLY A 146 4.99 11.61 -5.67
C GLY A 146 4.58 11.39 -7.12
N ASP A 147 5.55 11.45 -8.02
CA ASP A 147 5.32 11.34 -9.45
C ASP A 147 4.99 9.91 -9.85
N LEU A 148 3.98 9.77 -10.68
CA LEU A 148 3.54 8.48 -11.18
C LEU A 148 4.24 8.17 -12.51
N PRO A 149 4.78 6.96 -12.69
CA PRO A 149 5.19 6.51 -14.01
C PRO A 149 3.97 6.28 -14.91
N ASP A 150 4.18 6.38 -16.21
CA ASP A 150 3.14 6.00 -17.18
C ASP A 150 2.73 4.55 -16.97
N SER A 151 1.43 4.34 -16.86
CA SER A 151 0.86 3.01 -16.60
C SER A 151 -0.59 2.91 -17.12
N SER A 152 -1.08 1.69 -17.27
CA SER A 152 -2.48 1.41 -17.60
C SER A 152 -3.44 1.52 -16.39
N LEU A 153 -2.93 1.96 -15.24
CA LEU A 153 -3.72 2.12 -14.01
C LEU A 153 -4.55 3.39 -14.06
N VAL A 154 -5.71 3.34 -13.44
CA VAL A 154 -6.49 4.55 -13.15
C VAL A 154 -5.89 5.23 -11.94
N SER A 155 -5.63 6.53 -12.04
CA SER A 155 -5.12 7.36 -10.95
C SER A 155 -6.17 8.36 -10.49
N VAL A 156 -6.39 8.44 -9.18
CA VAL A 156 -7.23 9.46 -8.54
C VAL A 156 -6.38 10.27 -7.58
N ARG A 157 -6.28 11.58 -7.82
CA ARG A 157 -5.56 12.48 -6.90
C ARG A 157 -6.35 12.62 -5.61
N LEU A 158 -5.69 12.38 -4.48
CA LEU A 158 -6.27 12.42 -3.14
C LEU A 158 -5.89 13.71 -2.40
N ALA A 159 -4.64 14.14 -2.52
CA ALA A 159 -4.13 15.36 -1.90
C ALA A 159 -2.89 15.88 -2.62
N ASP A 160 -2.47 17.09 -2.26
CA ASP A 160 -1.22 17.67 -2.69
C ASP A 160 -0.06 17.15 -1.83
N ASN A 161 1.12 17.12 -2.43
CA ASN A 161 2.36 16.81 -1.77
C ASN A 161 3.50 17.62 -2.40
N ARG A 162 4.49 17.96 -1.61
CA ARG A 162 5.73 18.57 -2.06
C ARG A 162 6.90 17.90 -1.35
N ARG A 163 8.05 17.84 -1.98
CA ARG A 163 9.28 17.40 -1.34
C ARG A 163 10.18 18.58 -1.02
N LEU A 164 10.74 18.56 0.18
CA LEU A 164 11.64 19.57 0.71
C LEU A 164 12.98 18.92 1.07
N CYS A 165 14.06 19.67 0.89
CA CYS A 165 15.33 19.35 1.52
C CYS A 165 15.32 19.87 2.96
N VAL A 166 15.51 19.00 3.95
CA VAL A 166 15.45 19.36 5.35
C VAL A 166 16.67 18.85 6.11
N ALA A 167 17.08 19.60 7.12
CA ALA A 167 18.15 19.23 8.05
C ALA A 167 17.88 19.85 9.42
N THR A 168 18.58 19.38 10.47
CA THR A 168 18.53 20.05 11.76
C THR A 168 19.35 21.34 11.76
N PRO A 169 18.99 22.36 12.60
CA PRO A 169 19.83 23.55 12.80
C PRO A 169 21.25 23.22 13.20
N GLN A 170 21.46 22.18 14.03
CA GLN A 170 22.78 21.75 14.48
C GLN A 170 23.65 21.23 13.34
N TYR A 171 23.05 20.45 12.40
CA TYR A 171 23.76 19.99 11.23
C TYR A 171 24.20 21.17 10.37
N LEU A 172 23.28 22.09 10.07
CA LEU A 172 23.56 23.26 9.22
C LEU A 172 24.61 24.21 9.85
N ALA A 173 24.60 24.37 11.19
CA ALA A 173 25.61 25.15 11.88
C ALA A 173 27.03 24.56 11.75
N ARG A 174 27.13 23.23 11.68
CA ARG A 174 28.41 22.52 11.54
C ARG A 174 28.87 22.40 10.08
N ALA A 175 27.97 22.07 9.18
CA ALA A 175 28.30 21.73 7.79
C ALA A 175 28.09 22.90 6.79
N GLY A 176 27.50 24.00 7.26
CA GLY A 176 27.03 25.09 6.39
C GLY A 176 25.64 24.86 5.83
N THR A 177 25.03 25.91 5.30
CA THR A 177 23.72 25.84 4.63
C THR A 177 23.92 25.86 3.11
N PRO A 178 23.47 24.85 2.36
CA PRO A 178 23.59 24.84 0.91
C PRO A 178 22.75 25.99 0.31
N LYS A 179 23.30 26.70 -0.66
CA LYS A 179 22.65 27.82 -1.37
C LYS A 179 22.23 27.45 -2.78
N HIS A 180 22.77 26.38 -3.33
CA HIS A 180 22.42 25.86 -4.66
C HIS A 180 22.37 24.32 -4.60
N PRO A 181 21.53 23.65 -5.40
CA PRO A 181 21.46 22.18 -5.41
C PRO A 181 22.80 21.47 -5.57
N ASN A 182 23.73 22.05 -6.34
CA ASN A 182 25.07 21.49 -6.54
C ASN A 182 25.93 21.47 -5.23
N ASP A 183 25.60 22.31 -4.26
CA ASP A 183 26.31 22.31 -2.96
C ASP A 183 26.06 21.02 -2.19
N LEU A 184 24.97 20.32 -2.47
CA LEU A 184 24.64 19.02 -1.84
C LEU A 184 25.74 17.97 -2.03
N ALA A 185 26.57 18.08 -3.06
CA ALA A 185 27.73 17.22 -3.27
C ALA A 185 28.77 17.30 -2.14
N ARG A 186 28.72 18.35 -1.30
CA ARG A 186 29.62 18.59 -0.16
C ARG A 186 28.96 18.29 1.18
N HIS A 187 27.71 17.84 1.17
CA HIS A 187 26.94 17.52 2.37
C HIS A 187 26.71 16.01 2.51
N ASP A 188 26.48 15.56 3.73
CA ASP A 188 25.99 14.22 4.00
C ASP A 188 24.51 14.15 3.60
N CYS A 189 24.24 13.62 2.42
CA CYS A 189 22.88 13.42 1.92
C CYS A 189 22.37 12.04 2.36
N LEU A 190 21.20 12.01 2.98
CA LEU A 190 20.53 10.77 3.42
C LEU A 190 19.67 10.24 2.27
N THR A 191 20.11 9.16 1.62
CA THR A 191 19.52 8.68 0.37
C THR A 191 18.62 7.47 0.58
N LEU A 192 17.47 7.47 -0.09
CA LEU A 192 16.55 6.34 -0.09
C LEU A 192 16.96 5.34 -1.17
N SER A 193 17.43 4.15 -0.76
CA SER A 193 17.90 3.10 -1.66
C SER A 193 16.77 2.20 -2.16
N THR A 194 15.75 2.80 -2.78
CA THR A 194 14.74 2.05 -3.55
C THR A 194 15.06 2.10 -5.03
N ASP A 195 14.65 1.08 -5.78
CA ASP A 195 14.91 0.99 -7.24
C ASP A 195 14.48 2.24 -8.00
N ALA A 196 13.37 2.87 -7.59
CA ALA A 196 12.86 4.08 -8.22
C ALA A 196 13.66 5.34 -7.88
N SER A 197 14.15 5.46 -6.64
CA SER A 197 14.88 6.64 -6.19
C SER A 197 16.34 6.65 -6.65
N GLN A 198 16.96 5.47 -6.75
CA GLN A 198 18.32 5.34 -7.29
C GLN A 198 18.40 5.73 -8.77
N THR A 199 17.33 5.48 -9.53
CA THR A 199 17.30 5.81 -10.95
C THR A 199 17.07 7.28 -11.24
N ARG A 200 16.27 7.99 -10.43
CA ARG A 200 15.84 9.37 -10.70
C ARG A 200 16.63 10.44 -9.96
N GLY A 201 17.07 10.18 -8.74
CA GLY A 201 17.72 11.20 -7.89
C GLY A 201 16.74 12.20 -7.27
N TRP A 202 17.26 13.25 -6.62
CA TRP A 202 16.47 14.33 -6.04
C TRP A 202 16.14 15.38 -7.12
N ALA A 203 14.88 15.76 -7.19
CA ALA A 203 14.39 16.69 -8.23
C ALA A 203 14.46 18.15 -7.73
N PHE A 204 14.99 19.02 -8.59
CA PHE A 204 15.08 20.47 -8.37
C PHE A 204 14.69 21.22 -9.63
N THR A 205 14.20 22.43 -9.48
CA THR A 205 14.00 23.38 -10.57
C THR A 205 15.08 24.43 -10.49
N ALA A 206 15.98 24.48 -11.48
CA ALA A 206 17.02 25.50 -11.60
C ALA A 206 16.95 26.10 -13.00
N ASP A 207 17.06 27.42 -13.11
CA ASP A 207 16.97 28.17 -14.38
C ASP A 207 15.69 27.87 -15.20
N GLY A 208 14.59 27.53 -14.52
CA GLY A 208 13.31 27.16 -15.11
C GLY A 208 13.22 25.73 -15.63
N GLU A 209 14.27 24.93 -15.47
CA GLU A 209 14.31 23.54 -15.90
C GLU A 209 14.27 22.57 -14.72
N LEU A 210 13.52 21.47 -14.85
CA LEU A 210 13.48 20.39 -13.90
C LEU A 210 14.71 19.48 -14.09
N THR A 211 15.57 19.45 -13.09
CA THR A 211 16.78 18.63 -13.08
C THR A 211 16.76 17.59 -11.97
N HIS A 212 17.48 16.50 -12.14
CA HIS A 212 17.58 15.44 -11.16
C HIS A 212 19.03 15.22 -10.76
N LEU A 213 19.33 15.41 -9.47
CA LEU A 213 20.66 15.20 -8.93
C LEU A 213 20.75 13.80 -8.29
N ARG A 214 21.68 13.00 -8.80
CA ARG A 214 22.06 11.74 -8.15
C ARG A 214 23.08 12.07 -7.08
N LEU A 215 22.68 11.87 -5.84
CA LEU A 215 23.50 12.13 -4.68
C LEU A 215 23.93 10.81 -4.05
N ASN A 216 25.21 10.75 -3.69
CA ASN A 216 25.77 9.63 -2.95
C ASN A 216 25.96 10.08 -1.51
N GLY A 217 25.21 9.47 -0.59
CA GLY A 217 25.36 9.72 0.85
C GLY A 217 26.20 8.64 1.52
N ARG A 218 26.76 8.97 2.70
CA ARG A 218 27.43 7.98 3.57
C ARG A 218 26.42 7.03 4.22
N LEU A 219 25.15 7.45 4.28
CA LEU A 219 24.03 6.69 4.85
C LEU A 219 22.94 6.59 3.80
N ASP A 220 22.55 5.37 3.48
CA ASP A 220 21.41 5.06 2.66
C ASP A 220 20.56 3.97 3.32
N CYS A 221 19.27 3.97 3.05
CA CYS A 221 18.35 2.96 3.57
C CYS A 221 17.14 2.82 2.62
N ASN A 222 16.56 1.64 2.55
CA ASN A 222 15.33 1.39 1.80
C ASN A 222 14.05 1.67 2.62
N ASP A 223 14.17 2.16 3.85
CA ASP A 223 13.06 2.57 4.72
C ASP A 223 13.09 4.09 4.95
N GLY A 224 12.01 4.76 4.53
CA GLY A 224 11.90 6.21 4.65
C GLY A 224 11.86 6.71 6.10
N GLN A 225 11.34 5.92 7.05
CA GLN A 225 11.29 6.31 8.46
C GLN A 225 12.70 6.34 9.06
N VAL A 226 13.53 5.37 8.74
CA VAL A 226 14.93 5.34 9.19
C VAL A 226 15.69 6.59 8.71
N LEU A 227 15.49 6.98 7.45
CA LEU A 227 16.09 8.21 6.91
C LEU A 227 15.59 9.46 7.64
N HIS A 228 14.32 9.50 7.97
CA HIS A 228 13.73 10.57 8.74
C HIS A 228 14.38 10.68 10.13
N ASP A 229 14.51 9.55 10.83
CA ASP A 229 15.11 9.48 12.17
C ASP A 229 16.58 9.91 12.13
N TRP A 230 17.34 9.52 11.12
CA TRP A 230 18.72 9.98 10.90
C TRP A 230 18.79 11.49 10.64
N CYS A 231 17.83 12.03 9.88
CA CYS A 231 17.76 13.47 9.64
C CYS A 231 17.52 14.23 10.95
N VAL A 232 16.54 13.79 11.75
CA VAL A 232 16.23 14.38 13.07
C VAL A 232 17.40 14.24 14.05
N ALA A 233 18.19 13.17 13.95
CA ALA A 233 19.43 12.99 14.71
C ALA A 233 20.59 13.89 14.22
N GLY A 234 20.39 14.71 13.19
CA GLY A 234 21.39 15.65 12.69
C GLY A 234 22.53 15.01 11.90
N LEU A 235 22.28 13.86 11.27
CA LEU A 235 23.29 13.11 10.52
C LEU A 235 23.45 13.60 9.07
N GLY A 236 22.51 14.42 8.56
CA GLY A 236 22.61 14.92 7.19
C GLY A 236 21.39 15.67 6.72
N ILE A 237 21.36 15.95 5.41
CA ILE A 237 20.23 16.54 4.70
C ILE A 237 19.39 15.39 4.11
N ALA A 238 18.08 15.44 4.30
CA ALA A 238 17.14 14.49 3.71
C ALA A 238 16.15 15.20 2.77
N TRP A 239 15.73 14.51 1.69
CA TRP A 239 14.70 15.00 0.78
C TRP A 239 13.38 14.29 1.10
N ARG A 240 12.50 15.01 1.81
CA ARG A 240 11.31 14.43 2.46
C ARG A 240 10.02 15.12 2.01
N SER A 241 8.91 14.39 2.10
CA SER A 241 7.58 14.89 1.77
C SER A 241 7.02 15.80 2.87
N THR A 242 6.26 16.81 2.49
CA THR A 242 5.62 17.77 3.42
C THR A 242 4.74 17.07 4.46
N TRP A 243 3.94 16.06 4.07
CA TRP A 243 3.12 15.29 5.00
C TRP A 243 3.91 14.69 6.19
N GLU A 244 5.22 14.53 6.01
CA GLU A 244 6.09 13.93 7.02
C GLU A 244 6.79 14.96 7.90
N VAL A 245 7.28 16.06 7.30
CA VAL A 245 8.20 16.99 7.95
C VAL A 245 7.60 18.35 8.30
N GLU A 246 6.41 18.68 7.82
CA GLU A 246 5.82 20.03 7.94
C GLU A 246 5.73 20.49 9.40
N ARG A 247 5.34 19.61 10.34
CA ARG A 247 5.28 19.93 11.76
C ARG A 247 6.65 20.22 12.38
N GLN A 248 7.66 19.45 12.00
CA GLN A 248 9.02 19.64 12.50
C GLN A 248 9.66 20.90 11.94
N VAL A 249 9.33 21.25 10.70
CA VAL A 249 9.72 22.52 10.10
C VAL A 249 9.00 23.68 10.81
N ALA A 250 7.69 23.57 11.05
CA ALA A 250 6.94 24.58 11.80
C ALA A 250 7.42 24.75 13.25
N ALA A 251 7.85 23.66 13.89
CA ALA A 251 8.43 23.66 15.24
C ALA A 251 9.90 24.10 15.28
N GLY A 252 10.55 24.29 14.14
CA GLY A 252 11.96 24.67 14.03
C GLY A 252 12.96 23.55 14.39
N THR A 253 12.49 22.31 14.59
CA THR A 253 13.37 21.14 14.82
C THR A 253 14.05 20.66 13.56
N LEU A 254 13.42 20.89 12.41
CA LEU A 254 14.02 20.81 11.09
C LEU A 254 13.93 22.16 10.39
N VAL A 255 14.88 22.45 9.54
CA VAL A 255 14.91 23.66 8.70
C VAL A 255 14.88 23.20 7.25
N SER A 256 13.99 23.80 6.46
CA SER A 256 13.96 23.63 5.03
C SER A 256 15.07 24.43 4.36
N VAL A 257 15.74 23.85 3.40
CA VAL A 257 16.82 24.48 2.61
C VAL A 257 16.55 24.28 1.13
N LEU A 258 17.05 25.17 0.28
CA LEU A 258 16.89 25.13 -1.18
C LEU A 258 15.43 25.22 -1.64
N ASP A 259 14.57 25.90 -0.90
CA ASP A 259 13.11 26.01 -1.20
C ASP A 259 12.85 26.70 -2.53
N GLU A 260 13.68 27.65 -2.92
CA GLU A 260 13.62 28.35 -4.21
C GLU A 260 13.87 27.40 -5.42
N PHE A 261 14.59 26.30 -5.17
CA PHE A 261 14.88 25.27 -6.16
C PHE A 261 13.94 24.06 -6.06
N ALA A 262 12.99 24.06 -5.14
CA ALA A 262 12.14 22.89 -4.94
C ALA A 262 11.35 22.57 -6.22
N ALA A 263 11.33 21.29 -6.58
CA ALA A 263 10.53 20.82 -7.72
C ALA A 263 9.05 21.17 -7.56
N PRO A 264 8.28 21.25 -8.64
CA PRO A 264 6.85 21.52 -8.59
C PRO A 264 6.13 20.54 -7.64
N PRO A 265 5.04 20.99 -6.97
CA PRO A 265 4.25 20.11 -6.15
C PRO A 265 3.75 18.91 -6.96
N ASN A 266 3.88 17.72 -6.37
CA ASN A 266 3.30 16.50 -6.88
C ASN A 266 2.06 16.10 -6.05
N GLY A 267 1.66 14.83 -6.02
CA GLY A 267 0.42 14.46 -5.36
C GLY A 267 0.53 13.18 -4.54
N ILE A 268 -0.55 12.95 -3.80
CA ILE A 268 -0.88 11.65 -3.21
C ILE A 268 -2.02 11.09 -4.05
N TYR A 269 -1.90 9.85 -4.49
CA TYR A 269 -2.82 9.23 -5.44
C TYR A 269 -3.29 7.87 -4.94
N ALA A 270 -4.55 7.55 -5.26
CA ALA A 270 -5.03 6.17 -5.28
C ALA A 270 -4.89 5.63 -6.72
N LEU A 271 -4.25 4.47 -6.85
CA LEU A 271 -4.07 3.76 -8.11
C LEU A 271 -4.81 2.44 -8.05
N PHE A 272 -5.50 2.09 -9.12
CA PHE A 272 -6.18 0.79 -9.24
C PHE A 272 -6.26 0.34 -10.70
N PRO A 273 -6.35 -0.97 -10.97
CA PRO A 273 -6.47 -1.48 -12.32
C PRO A 273 -7.71 -0.95 -13.03
N GLN A 274 -7.56 -0.57 -14.31
CA GLN A 274 -8.71 -0.24 -15.14
C GLN A 274 -9.54 -1.50 -15.37
N ARG A 275 -10.77 -1.53 -14.84
CA ARG A 275 -11.72 -2.62 -15.01
C ARG A 275 -13.04 -2.07 -15.58
N LYS A 276 -13.71 -2.85 -16.42
CA LYS A 276 -15.05 -2.51 -16.96
C LYS A 276 -16.04 -2.20 -15.81
N HIS A 277 -15.89 -2.90 -14.68
CA HIS A 277 -16.67 -2.69 -13.47
C HIS A 277 -15.72 -2.63 -12.28
N LEU A 278 -15.53 -1.45 -11.70
CA LEU A 278 -14.75 -1.26 -10.48
C LEU A 278 -15.54 -1.83 -9.30
N PRO A 279 -14.99 -2.77 -8.52
CA PRO A 279 -15.65 -3.32 -7.35
C PRO A 279 -16.09 -2.22 -6.37
N LEU A 280 -17.30 -2.33 -5.81
CA LEU A 280 -17.85 -1.30 -4.93
C LEU A 280 -16.95 -1.02 -3.72
N ARG A 281 -16.35 -2.06 -3.12
CA ARG A 281 -15.41 -1.90 -2.01
C ARG A 281 -14.20 -1.03 -2.36
N VAL A 282 -13.69 -1.12 -3.59
CA VAL A 282 -12.56 -0.30 -4.05
C VAL A 282 -13.00 1.15 -4.23
N ARG A 283 -14.15 1.38 -4.88
CA ARG A 283 -14.71 2.71 -5.06
C ARG A 283 -14.96 3.40 -3.73
N LEU A 284 -15.63 2.73 -2.79
CA LEU A 284 -15.91 3.29 -1.46
C LEU A 284 -14.65 3.58 -0.66
N TRP A 285 -13.62 2.73 -0.79
CA TRP A 285 -12.33 3.00 -0.16
C TRP A 285 -11.66 4.24 -0.74
N VAL A 286 -11.62 4.38 -2.06
CA VAL A 286 -11.05 5.57 -2.72
C VAL A 286 -11.83 6.84 -2.35
N ASP A 287 -13.16 6.76 -2.30
CA ASP A 287 -14.03 7.87 -1.89
C ASP A 287 -13.78 8.24 -0.41
N HIS A 288 -13.60 7.25 0.47
CA HIS A 288 -13.25 7.46 1.89
C HIS A 288 -11.91 8.17 2.04
N LEU A 289 -10.87 7.73 1.32
CA LEU A 289 -9.57 8.42 1.31
C LEU A 289 -9.69 9.85 0.77
N LYS A 290 -10.41 10.04 -0.34
CA LYS A 290 -10.61 11.34 -0.97
C LYS A 290 -11.33 12.32 -0.04
N GLN A 291 -12.36 11.87 0.65
CA GLN A 291 -13.09 12.68 1.62
C GLN A 291 -12.19 13.05 2.81
N THR A 292 -11.45 12.07 3.34
CA THR A 292 -10.58 12.28 4.52
C THR A 292 -9.44 13.24 4.19
N TYR A 293 -8.74 13.02 3.09
CA TYR A 293 -7.57 13.84 2.74
C TYR A 293 -7.96 15.20 2.12
N GLY A 294 -9.19 15.34 1.63
CA GLY A 294 -9.75 16.63 1.19
C GLY A 294 -10.12 17.55 2.33
N ASP A 295 -10.21 17.05 3.56
CA ASP A 295 -10.40 17.88 4.76
C ASP A 295 -9.07 18.50 5.18
N ALA A 296 -8.94 19.82 5.03
CA ALA A 296 -7.73 20.55 5.41
C ALA A 296 -7.35 20.33 6.89
N THR A 297 -8.34 20.08 7.78
CA THR A 297 -8.09 19.85 9.21
C THR A 297 -7.44 18.48 9.49
N TYR A 298 -7.57 17.52 8.57
CA TYR A 298 -6.93 16.22 8.70
C TYR A 298 -5.41 16.33 8.83
N TRP A 299 -4.78 17.09 7.93
CA TRP A 299 -3.32 17.26 7.90
C TRP A 299 -2.77 18.01 9.10
N GLN A 300 -3.62 18.83 9.76
CA GLN A 300 -3.28 19.52 11.00
C GLN A 300 -3.33 18.60 12.23
N ARG A 301 -4.16 17.55 12.22
CA ARG A 301 -4.43 16.64 13.35
C ARG A 301 -3.69 15.30 13.27
N ALA A 302 -3.27 14.87 12.08
CA ALA A 302 -2.61 13.58 11.90
C ALA A 302 -1.29 13.53 12.68
N GLU A 303 -1.27 12.77 13.79
CA GLU A 303 -0.09 12.53 14.66
C GLU A 303 0.93 11.59 14.02
#